data_e9ca5c8fbf4a6a8e45b00a6402f2f36d
#
_entry.id   e9ca5c8fbf4a6a8e45b00a6402f2f36d
#
_cell.length_a   1.000
_cell.length_b   1.000
_cell.length_c   1.000
_cell.angle_alpha   90.00
_cell.angle_beta   90.00
_cell.angle_gamma   90.00
#
_symmetry.space_group_name_H-M   'P 1'
#
loop_
_entity.id
_entity.type
_entity.pdbx_description
1 polymer ?
#
loop_
_entity_poly.entity_id
_entity_poly.type
_entity_poly.pdbx_seq_one_letter_code
_entity_poly.pdbx_strand_id
1 'polypeptide(L)'
;PEALEWEKGDLIALPGPKAYKDLDGYYGNLVTDEPGASQFQKIANFKKFYNDELPGKDFYVNLFPTYATTAQLETDSYEEYIRKYIEIVKPDYVSYDHYALMEDGYGVKKITDDVLYNLEIVAKLCKEANIPMMTFVSTMCYGLGTREPWSVEEIRWQVMNELAYGSIGIQYFCYFTPLGAFTDECIAMIDHSGNRTDVYYDVQEVNRQILKLDEAYL
;
A
#
# COMPACT_ATOMS: atom_id res chain seq x y z
N PRO A 1 -18.30 -17.24 -14.67
CA PRO A 1 -19.22 -16.14 -15.02
C PRO A 1 -19.14 -14.98 -14.03
N GLU A 2 -19.11 -15.26 -12.71
CA GLU A 2 -19.01 -14.24 -11.66
C GLU A 2 -17.65 -13.52 -11.67
N ALA A 3 -16.56 -14.21 -12.00
CA ALA A 3 -15.25 -13.60 -12.14
C ALA A 3 -15.17 -12.60 -13.32
N LEU A 4 -15.93 -12.83 -14.38
CA LEU A 4 -16.00 -11.93 -15.54
C LEU A 4 -16.78 -10.64 -15.25
N GLU A 5 -17.70 -10.67 -14.27
CA GLU A 5 -18.42 -9.46 -13.83
C GLU A 5 -17.54 -8.57 -12.95
N TRP A 6 -16.60 -9.15 -12.23
CA TRP A 6 -15.57 -8.40 -11.50
C TRP A 6 -14.68 -7.57 -12.43
N GLU A 7 -14.29 -8.15 -13.58
CA GLU A 7 -13.46 -7.44 -14.58
C GLU A 7 -14.11 -6.16 -15.14
N LYS A 8 -15.42 -5.99 -14.96
CA LYS A 8 -16.15 -4.85 -15.55
C LYS A 8 -16.32 -3.63 -14.64
N GLY A 9 -16.04 -3.76 -13.35
CA GLY A 9 -16.33 -2.67 -12.41
C GLY A 9 -15.20 -2.25 -11.48
N ASP A 10 -14.38 -3.18 -11.03
CA ASP A 10 -13.52 -2.99 -9.87
C ASP A 10 -12.04 -3.26 -10.13
N LEU A 11 -11.68 -3.85 -11.25
CA LEU A 11 -10.29 -3.96 -11.67
C LEU A 11 -9.93 -2.73 -12.49
N ILE A 12 -8.87 -2.04 -12.06
CA ILE A 12 -8.18 -1.06 -12.89
C ILE A 12 -7.98 -1.71 -14.26
N ALA A 13 -8.59 -1.14 -15.29
CA ALA A 13 -8.70 -1.72 -16.63
C ALA A 13 -7.33 -1.78 -17.32
N LEU A 14 -6.51 -2.70 -16.87
CA LEU A 14 -5.37 -3.18 -17.64
C LEU A 14 -5.86 -4.35 -18.50
N PRO A 15 -5.28 -4.58 -19.70
CA PRO A 15 -5.53 -5.81 -20.44
C PRO A 15 -5.39 -6.97 -19.46
N GLY A 16 -6.39 -7.86 -19.42
CA GLY A 16 -6.54 -8.85 -18.36
C GLY A 16 -5.25 -9.58 -18.00
N PRO A 17 -5.11 -10.04 -16.76
CA PRO A 17 -3.89 -10.63 -16.21
C PRO A 17 -3.21 -11.68 -17.11
N LYS A 18 -4.02 -12.40 -17.90
CA LYS A 18 -3.55 -13.41 -18.86
C LYS A 18 -2.65 -12.84 -19.98
N ALA A 19 -2.75 -11.56 -20.29
CA ALA A 19 -1.93 -10.95 -21.34
C ALA A 19 -0.46 -10.78 -20.93
N TYR A 20 -0.19 -10.76 -19.64
CA TYR A 20 1.15 -10.48 -19.07
C TYR A 20 1.78 -11.63 -18.33
N LYS A 21 1.08 -12.77 -18.17
CA LYS A 21 1.52 -13.89 -17.32
C LYS A 21 2.91 -14.41 -17.64
N ASP A 22 3.32 -14.31 -18.91
CA ASP A 22 4.59 -14.83 -19.43
C ASP A 22 5.68 -13.74 -19.57
N LEU A 23 5.41 -12.51 -19.12
CA LEU A 23 6.40 -11.44 -19.14
C LEU A 23 7.38 -11.58 -17.98
N ASP A 24 8.66 -11.43 -18.29
CA ASP A 24 9.70 -11.29 -17.27
C ASP A 24 9.41 -10.05 -16.40
N GLY A 25 9.48 -10.21 -15.07
CA GLY A 25 9.19 -9.14 -14.13
C GLY A 25 7.71 -8.93 -13.81
N TYR A 26 6.79 -9.73 -14.36
CA TYR A 26 5.40 -9.74 -13.92
C TYR A 26 5.25 -10.60 -12.66
N TYR A 27 5.03 -9.95 -11.53
CA TYR A 27 4.91 -10.62 -10.24
C TYR A 27 3.47 -10.91 -9.84
N GLY A 28 2.54 -10.05 -10.17
CA GLY A 28 1.14 -10.18 -9.77
C GLY A 28 0.29 -8.95 -10.09
N ASN A 29 -0.89 -8.86 -9.46
CA ASN A 29 -1.83 -7.77 -9.68
C ASN A 29 -2.36 -7.19 -8.36
N LEU A 30 -2.46 -5.86 -8.32
CA LEU A 30 -3.40 -5.20 -7.43
C LEU A 30 -4.82 -5.53 -7.91
N VAL A 31 -5.55 -6.25 -7.08
CA VAL A 31 -6.90 -6.75 -7.42
C VAL A 31 -7.96 -5.74 -7.06
N THR A 32 -7.83 -5.14 -5.91
CA THR A 32 -8.71 -4.06 -5.43
C THR A 32 -7.98 -3.23 -4.38
N ASP A 33 -8.42 -2.00 -4.26
CA ASP A 33 -7.91 -1.02 -3.32
C ASP A 33 -9.03 -0.64 -2.36
N GLU A 34 -8.72 -0.63 -1.06
CA GLU A 34 -9.60 -0.23 0.04
C GLU A 34 -11.01 -0.85 0.01
N PRO A 35 -11.16 -2.20 -0.07
CA PRO A 35 -12.48 -2.83 -0.09
C PRO A 35 -13.15 -2.78 1.29
N GLY A 36 -14.45 -2.54 1.35
CA GLY A 36 -15.26 -2.77 2.56
C GLY A 36 -15.38 -4.26 2.89
N ALA A 37 -15.67 -4.58 4.15
CA ALA A 37 -15.73 -5.97 4.63
C ALA A 37 -16.78 -6.84 3.92
N SER A 38 -17.85 -6.26 3.39
CA SER A 38 -18.86 -6.99 2.60
C SER A 38 -18.28 -7.60 1.31
N GLN A 39 -17.17 -7.07 0.81
CA GLN A 39 -16.52 -7.56 -0.40
C GLN A 39 -15.55 -8.74 -0.14
N PHE A 40 -15.18 -9.02 1.10
CA PHE A 40 -14.15 -10.03 1.43
C PHE A 40 -14.48 -11.43 0.92
N GLN A 41 -15.74 -11.84 0.99
CA GLN A 41 -16.13 -13.16 0.45
C GLN A 41 -15.99 -13.22 -1.07
N LYS A 42 -16.31 -12.14 -1.77
CA LYS A 42 -16.13 -12.04 -3.22
C LYS A 42 -14.65 -12.07 -3.57
N ILE A 43 -13.80 -11.35 -2.82
CA ILE A 43 -12.34 -11.36 -2.96
C ILE A 43 -11.77 -12.76 -2.75
N ALA A 44 -12.22 -13.48 -1.71
CA ALA A 44 -11.79 -14.85 -1.44
C ALA A 44 -12.12 -15.80 -2.59
N ASN A 45 -13.32 -15.69 -3.14
CA ASN A 45 -13.74 -16.50 -4.29
C ASN A 45 -12.90 -16.18 -5.53
N PHE A 46 -12.61 -14.90 -5.76
CA PHE A 46 -11.78 -14.48 -6.88
C PHE A 46 -10.30 -14.90 -6.70
N LYS A 47 -9.76 -14.84 -5.48
CA LYS A 47 -8.40 -15.33 -5.19
C LYS A 47 -8.23 -16.79 -5.62
N LYS A 48 -9.22 -17.63 -5.35
CA LYS A 48 -9.19 -19.04 -5.76
C LYS A 48 -9.09 -19.17 -7.28
N PHE A 49 -9.96 -18.46 -8.01
CA PHE A 49 -9.91 -18.44 -9.47
C PHE A 49 -8.59 -17.88 -10.00
N TYR A 50 -8.10 -16.79 -9.40
CA TYR A 50 -6.84 -16.15 -9.77
C TYR A 50 -5.65 -17.12 -9.64
N ASN A 51 -5.56 -17.85 -8.53
CA ASN A 51 -4.49 -18.79 -8.27
C ASN A 51 -4.50 -19.98 -9.26
N ASP A 52 -5.69 -20.39 -9.70
CA ASP A 52 -5.83 -21.46 -10.71
C ASP A 52 -5.35 -20.99 -12.11
N GLU A 53 -5.61 -19.73 -12.46
CA GLU A 53 -5.26 -19.15 -13.76
C GLU A 53 -3.83 -18.60 -13.83
N LEU A 54 -3.30 -18.15 -12.70
CA LEU A 54 -2.02 -17.47 -12.57
C LEU A 54 -1.20 -18.05 -11.39
N PRO A 55 -0.86 -19.34 -11.42
CA PRO A 55 -0.15 -19.98 -10.31
C PRO A 55 1.20 -19.29 -10.05
N GLY A 56 1.45 -18.99 -8.76
CA GLY A 56 2.70 -18.35 -8.32
C GLY A 56 2.80 -16.85 -8.59
N LYS A 57 1.70 -16.21 -9.00
CA LYS A 57 1.62 -14.77 -9.11
C LYS A 57 0.93 -14.16 -7.90
N ASP A 58 1.40 -13.00 -7.46
CA ASP A 58 0.85 -12.31 -6.30
C ASP A 58 -0.58 -11.84 -6.53
N PHE A 59 -1.44 -12.21 -5.60
CA PHE A 59 -2.79 -11.71 -5.46
C PHE A 59 -2.79 -10.62 -4.40
N TYR A 60 -2.79 -9.37 -4.83
CA TYR A 60 -2.58 -8.22 -3.98
C TYR A 60 -3.87 -7.44 -3.73
N VAL A 61 -4.15 -7.16 -2.47
CA VAL A 61 -5.23 -6.28 -2.02
C VAL A 61 -4.64 -5.28 -1.04
N ASN A 62 -4.89 -4.01 -1.27
CA ASN A 62 -4.51 -2.95 -0.33
C ASN A 62 -5.72 -2.60 0.55
N LEU A 63 -5.54 -2.51 1.86
CA LEU A 63 -6.60 -2.32 2.83
C LEU A 63 -6.67 -0.87 3.31
N PHE A 64 -7.83 -0.48 3.80
CA PHE A 64 -8.03 0.79 4.51
C PHE A 64 -7.11 0.93 5.72
N PRO A 65 -6.66 2.15 6.04
CA PRO A 65 -6.00 2.47 7.31
C PRO A 65 -6.99 2.77 8.45
N THR A 66 -6.45 2.99 9.66
CA THR A 66 -7.25 3.27 10.88
C THR A 66 -8.14 4.50 10.80
N TYR A 67 -7.81 5.49 9.99
CA TYR A 67 -8.64 6.69 9.85
C TYR A 67 -9.86 6.50 8.94
N ALA A 68 -10.03 5.34 8.33
CA ALA A 68 -11.25 5.02 7.60
C ALA A 68 -12.45 4.93 8.54
N THR A 69 -13.58 5.43 8.08
CA THR A 69 -14.82 5.40 8.86
C THR A 69 -15.39 3.98 8.97
N THR A 70 -16.19 3.72 10.00
CA THR A 70 -16.90 2.43 10.14
C THR A 70 -17.79 2.12 8.94
N ALA A 71 -18.31 3.15 8.27
CA ALA A 71 -19.11 2.98 7.03
C ALA A 71 -18.24 2.51 5.84
N GLN A 72 -16.98 2.94 5.75
CA GLN A 72 -16.04 2.46 4.74
C GLN A 72 -15.54 1.05 5.07
N LEU A 73 -15.18 0.82 6.32
CA LEU A 73 -14.73 -0.49 6.80
C LEU A 73 -15.85 -1.55 6.76
N GLU A 74 -17.09 -1.14 6.95
CA GLU A 74 -18.27 -2.02 7.12
C GLU A 74 -18.10 -2.98 8.31
N THR A 75 -17.41 -2.50 9.35
CA THR A 75 -17.17 -3.16 10.63
C THR A 75 -17.24 -2.16 11.77
N ASP A 76 -17.42 -2.64 13.01
CA ASP A 76 -17.50 -1.77 14.18
C ASP A 76 -16.13 -1.23 14.62
N SER A 77 -15.04 -1.87 14.18
CA SER A 77 -13.67 -1.45 14.48
C SER A 77 -12.67 -1.85 13.40
N TYR A 78 -11.53 -1.15 13.38
CA TYR A 78 -10.43 -1.47 12.47
C TYR A 78 -9.79 -2.84 12.76
N GLU A 79 -9.67 -3.22 14.04
CA GLU A 79 -9.15 -4.54 14.41
C GLU A 79 -10.06 -5.65 13.86
N GLU A 80 -11.39 -5.48 13.93
CA GLU A 80 -12.36 -6.41 13.36
C GLU A 80 -12.24 -6.50 11.84
N TYR A 81 -12.04 -5.37 11.16
CA TYR A 81 -11.85 -5.30 9.71
C TYR A 81 -10.65 -6.14 9.26
N ILE A 82 -9.47 -5.92 9.86
CA ILE A 82 -8.25 -6.67 9.54
C ILE A 82 -8.43 -8.16 9.87
N ARG A 83 -9.02 -8.49 11.02
CA ARG A 83 -9.27 -9.88 11.43
C ARG A 83 -10.18 -10.60 10.44
N LYS A 84 -11.30 -9.99 10.05
CA LYS A 84 -12.21 -10.54 9.03
C LYS A 84 -11.52 -10.74 7.68
N TYR A 85 -10.70 -9.80 7.27
CA TYR A 85 -9.93 -9.94 6.02
C TYR A 85 -9.03 -11.18 6.07
N ILE A 86 -8.24 -11.31 7.11
CA ILE A 86 -7.33 -12.45 7.31
C ILE A 86 -8.10 -13.77 7.32
N GLU A 87 -9.20 -13.84 8.06
CA GLU A 87 -9.98 -15.07 8.23
C GLU A 87 -10.72 -15.50 6.94
N ILE A 88 -11.29 -14.54 6.21
CA ILE A 88 -12.12 -14.81 5.04
C ILE A 88 -11.28 -14.96 3.77
N VAL A 89 -10.37 -14.00 3.52
CA VAL A 89 -9.58 -13.96 2.28
C VAL A 89 -8.39 -14.90 2.34
N LYS A 90 -7.85 -15.13 3.55
CA LYS A 90 -6.62 -15.92 3.78
C LYS A 90 -5.49 -15.44 2.87
N PRO A 91 -5.09 -14.17 3.03
CA PRO A 91 -4.07 -13.57 2.18
C PRO A 91 -2.70 -14.17 2.45
N ASP A 92 -1.79 -14.04 1.49
CA ASP A 92 -0.39 -14.44 1.66
C ASP A 92 0.39 -13.40 2.47
N TYR A 93 -0.09 -12.17 2.49
CA TYR A 93 0.36 -11.05 3.33
C TYR A 93 -0.76 -10.01 3.47
N VAL A 94 -0.67 -9.17 4.48
CA VAL A 94 -1.53 -7.99 4.63
C VAL A 94 -0.81 -6.78 4.06
N SER A 95 -1.47 -6.02 3.20
CA SER A 95 -1.01 -4.70 2.77
C SER A 95 -2.06 -3.64 3.10
N TYR A 96 -1.59 -2.48 3.53
CA TYR A 96 -2.41 -1.29 3.77
C TYR A 96 -1.57 -0.03 3.52
N ASP A 97 -2.23 1.09 3.32
CA ASP A 97 -1.60 2.38 3.22
C ASP A 97 -2.08 3.32 4.33
N HIS A 98 -1.13 3.76 5.14
CA HIS A 98 -1.33 4.83 6.11
C HIS A 98 -0.24 5.87 5.91
N TYR A 99 -0.63 7.06 5.51
CA TYR A 99 0.34 8.12 5.25
C TYR A 99 0.65 8.88 6.53
N ALA A 100 1.83 8.57 7.07
CA ALA A 100 2.25 9.01 8.40
C ALA A 100 2.50 10.50 8.51
N LEU A 101 2.80 11.15 7.40
CA LEU A 101 3.15 12.57 7.36
C LEU A 101 2.08 13.35 6.62
N MET A 102 1.61 14.40 7.25
CA MET A 102 0.60 15.32 6.72
C MET A 102 1.05 16.76 6.91
N GLU A 103 0.50 17.66 6.12
CA GLU A 103 0.62 19.07 6.35
C GLU A 103 -0.73 19.70 6.69
N ASP A 104 -0.69 20.67 7.60
CA ASP A 104 -1.90 21.28 8.17
C ASP A 104 -2.51 22.40 7.32
N GLY A 105 -1.99 22.66 6.13
CA GLY A 105 -2.43 23.74 5.25
C GLY A 105 -1.78 25.11 5.53
N TYR A 106 -0.91 25.18 6.54
CA TYR A 106 -0.13 26.37 6.90
C TYR A 106 1.39 26.16 6.73
N GLY A 107 1.79 25.07 6.08
CA GLY A 107 3.20 24.72 5.88
C GLY A 107 3.81 23.93 7.04
N VAL A 108 3.02 23.52 8.03
CA VAL A 108 3.53 22.75 9.17
C VAL A 108 3.32 21.28 8.91
N LYS A 109 4.44 20.59 8.72
CA LYS A 109 4.47 19.13 8.61
C LYS A 109 4.29 18.49 9.99
N LYS A 110 3.45 17.49 10.09
CA LYS A 110 3.20 16.75 11.32
C LYS A 110 3.02 15.26 11.06
N ILE A 111 3.31 14.48 12.09
CA ILE A 111 3.00 13.04 12.11
C ILE A 111 1.52 12.88 12.44
N THR A 112 0.81 12.00 11.75
CA THR A 112 -0.57 11.64 12.08
C THR A 112 -0.63 10.94 13.44
N ASP A 113 -1.64 11.26 14.24
CA ASP A 113 -1.72 10.81 15.63
C ASP A 113 -1.88 9.28 15.76
N ASP A 114 -2.43 8.62 14.73
CA ASP A 114 -2.81 7.22 14.76
C ASP A 114 -1.88 6.28 13.96
N VAL A 115 -0.81 6.78 13.34
CA VAL A 115 0.08 5.95 12.51
C VAL A 115 0.69 4.78 13.27
N LEU A 116 1.23 5.01 14.48
CA LEU A 116 1.82 3.96 15.28
C LEU A 116 0.77 2.99 15.81
N TYR A 117 -0.44 3.49 16.10
CA TYR A 117 -1.57 2.66 16.50
C TYR A 117 -2.02 1.74 15.36
N ASN A 118 -2.05 2.24 14.12
CA ASN A 118 -2.32 1.43 12.94
C ASN A 118 -1.29 0.30 12.78
N LEU A 119 0.00 0.65 12.85
CA LEU A 119 1.10 -0.32 12.78
C LEU A 119 0.98 -1.39 13.87
N GLU A 120 0.69 -1.01 15.11
CA GLU A 120 0.54 -1.92 16.23
C GLU A 120 -0.58 -2.94 16.01
N ILE A 121 -1.76 -2.49 15.53
CA ILE A 121 -2.89 -3.37 15.26
C ILE A 121 -2.52 -4.37 14.16
N VAL A 122 -2.03 -3.90 13.02
CA VAL A 122 -1.76 -4.79 11.87
C VAL A 122 -0.62 -5.76 12.20
N ALA A 123 0.47 -5.28 12.79
CA ALA A 123 1.60 -6.12 13.18
C ALA A 123 1.17 -7.22 14.17
N LYS A 124 0.36 -6.87 15.17
CA LYS A 124 -0.20 -7.83 16.14
C LYS A 124 -1.01 -8.92 15.44
N LEU A 125 -1.96 -8.53 14.59
CA LEU A 125 -2.85 -9.48 13.92
C LEU A 125 -2.13 -10.34 12.89
N CYS A 126 -1.18 -9.79 12.16
CA CYS A 126 -0.31 -10.53 11.24
C CYS A 126 0.53 -11.56 11.99
N LYS A 127 1.09 -11.17 13.14
CA LYS A 127 1.85 -12.09 14.01
C LYS A 127 0.97 -13.21 14.57
N GLU A 128 -0.26 -12.90 15.04
CA GLU A 128 -1.22 -13.89 15.51
C GLU A 128 -1.59 -14.91 14.42
N ALA A 129 -1.72 -14.43 13.19
CA ALA A 129 -2.05 -15.27 12.02
C ALA A 129 -0.84 -15.95 11.38
N ASN A 130 0.39 -15.61 11.79
CA ASN A 130 1.64 -16.06 11.20
C ASN A 130 1.73 -15.74 9.68
N ILE A 131 1.36 -14.53 9.31
CA ILE A 131 1.49 -13.99 7.95
C ILE A 131 2.28 -12.68 8.00
N PRO A 132 3.01 -12.33 6.93
CA PRO A 132 3.74 -11.07 6.86
C PRO A 132 2.82 -9.89 6.59
N MET A 133 3.36 -8.68 6.80
CA MET A 133 2.74 -7.44 6.33
C MET A 133 3.68 -6.66 5.41
N MET A 134 3.09 -5.91 4.50
CA MET A 134 3.74 -4.94 3.63
C MET A 134 3.05 -3.58 3.81
N THR A 135 3.81 -2.51 3.75
CA THR A 135 3.29 -1.18 4.10
C THR A 135 3.64 -0.14 3.04
N PHE A 136 2.85 0.93 2.99
CA PHE A 136 3.14 2.07 2.13
C PHE A 136 3.83 3.19 2.88
N VAL A 137 4.77 3.82 2.19
CA VAL A 137 5.43 5.05 2.61
C VAL A 137 5.11 6.15 1.60
N SER A 138 4.67 7.30 2.09
CA SER A 138 4.47 8.46 1.23
C SER A 138 5.80 9.07 0.82
N THR A 139 5.96 9.27 -0.49
CA THR A 139 7.05 10.06 -1.08
C THR A 139 6.56 11.37 -1.64
N MET A 140 5.25 11.59 -1.63
CA MET A 140 4.62 12.83 -2.06
C MET A 140 4.14 13.63 -0.86
N CYS A 141 4.05 14.93 -1.01
CA CYS A 141 3.34 15.75 -0.04
C CYS A 141 1.83 15.47 -0.12
N TYR A 142 1.22 15.29 1.05
CA TYR A 142 -0.22 15.22 1.21
C TYR A 142 -0.67 16.39 2.08
N GLY A 143 -1.72 17.07 1.67
CA GLY A 143 -2.29 18.15 2.46
C GLY A 143 -2.74 19.35 1.61
N LEU A 144 -3.37 20.31 2.28
CA LEU A 144 -3.97 21.50 1.67
C LEU A 144 -2.96 22.66 1.61
N GLY A 145 -1.76 22.48 1.12
CA GLY A 145 -0.93 23.65 1.01
C GLY A 145 0.57 23.52 0.84
N THR A 146 1.20 22.37 1.04
CA THR A 146 2.62 22.28 0.75
C THR A 146 2.90 21.74 -0.63
N ARG A 147 3.93 22.31 -1.16
CA ARG A 147 4.55 22.00 -2.43
C ARG A 147 5.91 21.37 -2.24
N GLU A 148 6.36 21.25 -1.00
CA GLU A 148 7.66 20.68 -0.69
C GLU A 148 7.53 19.18 -0.49
N PRO A 149 8.29 18.37 -1.23
CA PRO A 149 8.34 16.93 -1.03
C PRO A 149 8.88 16.61 0.37
N TRP A 150 8.65 15.38 0.81
CA TRP A 150 9.27 14.89 2.04
C TRP A 150 10.78 14.81 1.87
N SER A 151 11.52 15.23 2.90
CA SER A 151 12.98 15.13 2.93
C SER A 151 13.42 13.66 3.06
N VAL A 152 14.67 13.39 2.78
CA VAL A 152 15.28 12.05 2.96
C VAL A 152 15.15 11.54 4.39
N GLU A 153 15.21 12.45 5.39
CA GLU A 153 15.04 12.13 6.81
C GLU A 153 13.60 11.73 7.12
N GLU A 154 12.62 12.43 6.54
CA GLU A 154 11.19 12.14 6.70
C GLU A 154 10.80 10.82 6.03
N ILE A 155 11.33 10.55 4.83
CA ILE A 155 11.15 9.26 4.15
C ILE A 155 11.80 8.14 4.96
N ARG A 156 13.05 8.34 5.42
CA ARG A 156 13.75 7.37 6.26
C ARG A 156 13.01 7.08 7.55
N TRP A 157 12.48 8.11 8.21
CA TRP A 157 11.72 7.94 9.44
C TRP A 157 10.49 7.05 9.22
N GLN A 158 9.73 7.26 8.16
CA GLN A 158 8.58 6.41 7.81
C GLN A 158 9.05 4.96 7.62
N VAL A 159 10.00 4.73 6.74
CA VAL A 159 10.53 3.39 6.42
C VAL A 159 11.03 2.66 7.66
N MET A 160 11.81 3.31 8.51
CA MET A 160 12.38 2.66 9.70
C MET A 160 11.32 2.31 10.74
N ASN A 161 10.24 3.09 10.85
CA ASN A 161 9.10 2.71 11.69
C ASN A 161 8.39 1.48 11.14
N GLU A 162 8.09 1.43 9.85
CA GLU A 162 7.46 0.27 9.21
C GLU A 162 8.28 -1.01 9.43
N LEU A 163 9.59 -0.95 9.20
CA LEU A 163 10.48 -2.07 9.47
C LEU A 163 10.51 -2.45 10.95
N ALA A 164 10.55 -1.48 11.87
CA ALA A 164 10.57 -1.75 13.31
C ALA A 164 9.33 -2.50 13.80
N TYR A 165 8.19 -2.33 13.14
CA TYR A 165 6.96 -3.08 13.40
C TYR A 165 6.86 -4.41 12.64
N GLY A 166 7.88 -4.77 11.84
CA GLY A 166 7.98 -6.06 11.19
C GLY A 166 7.44 -6.12 9.77
N SER A 167 7.32 -4.97 9.09
CA SER A 167 7.01 -4.96 7.65
C SER A 167 8.13 -5.62 6.87
N ILE A 168 7.80 -6.60 6.02
CA ILE A 168 8.78 -7.30 5.18
C ILE A 168 8.96 -6.66 3.80
N GLY A 169 8.13 -5.67 3.47
CA GLY A 169 8.19 -4.97 2.19
C GLY A 169 7.68 -3.55 2.30
N ILE A 170 8.41 -2.64 1.71
CA ILE A 170 8.04 -1.22 1.64
C ILE A 170 7.58 -0.89 0.23
N GLN A 171 6.42 -0.28 0.15
CA GLN A 171 5.84 0.25 -1.07
C GLN A 171 5.86 1.77 -1.01
N TYR A 172 6.12 2.42 -2.12
CA TYR A 172 6.19 3.88 -2.16
C TYR A 172 5.03 4.48 -2.95
N PHE A 173 4.28 5.38 -2.33
CA PHE A 173 3.31 6.20 -3.02
C PHE A 173 3.85 7.63 -3.19
N CYS A 174 4.31 7.97 -4.43
CA CYS A 174 4.27 7.08 -5.56
C CYS A 174 5.52 7.26 -6.45
N TYR A 175 5.66 6.37 -7.40
CA TYR A 175 6.80 6.39 -8.31
C TYR A 175 6.67 7.49 -9.37
N PHE A 176 5.51 7.58 -10.03
CA PHE A 176 5.22 8.55 -11.06
C PHE A 176 4.22 9.60 -10.57
N THR A 177 4.46 10.86 -10.86
CA THR A 177 3.58 11.96 -10.46
C THR A 177 2.18 11.77 -11.07
N PRO A 178 1.11 11.61 -10.27
CA PRO A 178 -0.23 11.36 -10.77
C PRO A 178 -0.79 12.55 -11.55
N LEU A 179 -1.56 12.27 -12.60
CA LEU A 179 -2.24 13.31 -13.38
C LEU A 179 -3.61 13.62 -12.77
N GLY A 180 -3.88 14.89 -12.54
CA GLY A 180 -5.24 15.41 -12.31
C GLY A 180 -5.89 15.19 -10.95
N ALA A 181 -5.40 14.28 -10.12
CA ALA A 181 -5.95 14.05 -8.78
C ALA A 181 -5.20 14.82 -7.69
N PHE A 182 -3.97 15.17 -7.95
CA PHE A 182 -3.08 15.92 -7.09
C PHE A 182 -2.64 17.16 -7.85
N THR A 183 -2.43 18.26 -7.17
CA THR A 183 -1.99 19.49 -7.80
C THR A 183 -0.65 19.26 -8.51
N ASP A 184 -0.40 19.92 -9.63
CA ASP A 184 0.85 19.85 -10.40
C ASP A 184 2.12 20.18 -9.56
N GLU A 185 1.93 20.48 -8.31
CA GLU A 185 2.91 20.95 -7.34
C GLU A 185 3.40 19.83 -6.40
N CYS A 186 2.69 18.70 -6.33
CA CYS A 186 3.12 17.51 -5.56
C CYS A 186 3.88 16.56 -6.47
N ILE A 187 5.20 16.68 -6.47
CA ILE A 187 6.07 15.92 -7.35
C ILE A 187 6.46 14.60 -6.68
N ALA A 188 6.28 13.49 -7.39
CA ALA A 188 6.74 12.16 -7.00
C ALA A 188 8.20 11.88 -7.42
N MET A 189 8.63 10.63 -7.39
CA MET A 189 9.99 10.24 -7.81
C MET A 189 10.28 10.55 -9.28
N ILE A 190 9.27 10.44 -10.14
CA ILE A 190 9.36 10.76 -11.57
C ILE A 190 8.34 11.85 -11.90
N ASP A 191 8.79 12.92 -12.54
CA ASP A 191 7.95 14.02 -12.98
C ASP A 191 7.12 13.67 -14.24
N HIS A 192 6.22 14.59 -14.63
CA HIS A 192 5.36 14.41 -15.81
C HIS A 192 6.14 14.33 -17.14
N SER A 193 7.39 14.76 -17.15
CA SER A 193 8.28 14.69 -18.32
C SER A 193 9.12 13.40 -18.35
N GLY A 194 8.98 12.54 -17.31
CA GLY A 194 9.74 11.30 -17.18
C GLY A 194 11.13 11.49 -16.56
N ASN A 195 11.45 12.65 -15.99
CA ASN A 195 12.72 12.91 -15.34
C ASN A 195 12.68 12.44 -13.89
N ARG A 196 13.85 12.00 -13.39
CA ARG A 196 14.04 11.73 -11.96
C ARG A 196 14.10 13.05 -11.19
N THR A 197 13.33 13.11 -10.11
CA THR A 197 13.32 14.25 -9.18
C THR A 197 14.30 14.00 -8.03
N ASP A 198 14.46 14.98 -7.14
CA ASP A 198 15.28 14.81 -5.93
C ASP A 198 14.72 13.70 -5.04
N VAL A 199 13.39 13.57 -4.97
CA VAL A 199 12.71 12.48 -4.24
C VAL A 199 13.16 11.08 -4.70
N TYR A 200 13.43 10.92 -6.01
CA TYR A 200 13.98 9.66 -6.52
C TYR A 200 15.32 9.31 -5.88
N TYR A 201 16.20 10.29 -5.75
CA TYR A 201 17.53 10.07 -5.17
C TYR A 201 17.48 9.90 -3.66
N ASP A 202 16.54 10.56 -2.98
CA ASP A 202 16.29 10.39 -1.55
C ASP A 202 15.80 8.97 -1.24
N VAL A 203 14.82 8.47 -2.01
CA VAL A 203 14.35 7.08 -1.91
C VAL A 203 15.47 6.09 -2.23
N GLN A 204 16.29 6.36 -3.26
CA GLN A 204 17.43 5.51 -3.60
C GLN A 204 18.42 5.41 -2.43
N GLU A 205 18.69 6.51 -1.73
CA GLU A 205 19.58 6.51 -0.57
C GLU A 205 18.99 5.73 0.61
N VAL A 206 17.68 5.88 0.89
CA VAL A 206 16.99 5.12 1.93
C VAL A 206 17.02 3.62 1.60
N ASN A 207 16.70 3.25 0.36
CA ASN A 207 16.74 1.85 -0.09
C ASN A 207 18.15 1.25 0.03
N ARG A 208 19.18 2.02 -0.28
CA ARG A 208 20.57 1.58 -0.10
C ARG A 208 20.93 1.30 1.38
N GLN A 209 20.30 2.01 2.31
CA GLN A 209 20.44 1.75 3.74
C GLN A 209 19.70 0.49 4.17
N ILE A 210 18.47 0.28 3.67
CA ILE A 210 17.69 -0.95 3.92
C ILE A 210 18.47 -2.19 3.46
N LEU A 211 19.02 -2.16 2.25
CA LEU A 211 19.79 -3.27 1.69
C LEU A 211 21.04 -3.65 2.51
N LYS A 212 21.54 -2.76 3.35
CA LYS A 212 22.62 -3.08 4.29
C LYS A 212 22.15 -3.76 5.58
N LEU A 213 20.85 -3.67 5.87
CA LEU A 213 20.24 -4.25 7.04
C LEU A 213 19.67 -5.65 6.77
N ASP A 214 19.62 -6.06 5.52
CA ASP A 214 18.90 -7.24 5.07
C ASP A 214 19.37 -8.51 5.80
N GLU A 215 20.67 -8.77 5.90
CA GLU A 215 21.25 -9.91 6.63
C GLU A 215 20.92 -9.92 8.14
N ALA A 216 20.59 -8.76 8.72
CA ALA A 216 20.26 -8.64 10.15
C ALA A 216 18.75 -8.65 10.39
N TYR A 217 17.97 -8.36 9.37
CA TYR A 217 16.52 -8.18 9.46
C TYR A 217 15.74 -9.44 9.03
N LEU A 218 16.21 -10.15 7.99
CA LEU A 218 15.62 -11.38 7.46
C LEU A 218 16.36 -12.62 7.97
#